data_f93ee81cf9b9a5c2ced7cfab09768b36
#
_entry.id   f93ee81cf9b9a5c2ced7cfab09768b36
#
_cell.length_a   1.000
_cell.length_b   1.000
_cell.length_c   1.000
_cell.angle_alpha   90.00
_cell.angle_beta   90.00
_cell.angle_gamma   90.00
#
_symmetry.space_group_name_H-M   'P 1'
#
loop_
_entity.id
_entity.type
_entity.pdbx_description
1 polymer ?
#
loop_
_entity_poly.entity_id
_entity_poly.type
_entity_poly.pdbx_seq_one_letter_code
_entity_poly.pdbx_strand_id
1 'polypeptide(L)'
;MVNSSSTLFEPKTKKAKYPEARVIVLDDSFNTFQHVANCLLAIIPGMSEKRAWDLTIKVDKSGSAEVWRGNLEQAELYHEQLLSKGLTMAPLHR
;
A
#
# COMPACT_ATOMS: atom_id res chain seq x y z
N MET A 1 -25.17 13.36 -26.99
CA MET A 1 -25.14 13.12 -26.43
C MET A 1 -24.89 12.86 -25.79
N VAL A 2 -24.60 12.74 -25.98
CA VAL A 2 -24.51 12.39 -25.28
C VAL A 2 -24.14 12.26 -24.68
N ASN A 3 -23.86 12.15 -24.83
CA ASN A 3 -23.68 12.00 -24.28
C ASN A 3 -23.47 11.99 -23.55
N SER A 4 -23.42 12.06 -23.60
CA SER A 4 -23.34 12.02 -22.88
C SER A 4 -23.41 11.83 -22.11
N SER A 5 -23.78 11.84 -22.24
CA SER A 5 -23.87 11.59 -21.42
C SER A 5 -23.72 10.94 -20.85
N SER A 6 -23.64 10.56 -21.03
CA SER A 6 -23.38 9.92 -20.37
C SER A 6 -22.68 9.81 -19.79
N THR A 7 -22.29 9.88 -20.05
CA THR A 7 -21.59 9.90 -19.47
C THR A 7 -21.45 10.42 -18.56
N LEU A 8 -21.65 10.80 -18.44
CA LEU A 8 -21.53 11.28 -17.62
C LEU A 8 -21.69 10.98 -16.40
N PHE A 9 -21.77 10.43 -15.87
CA PHE A 9 -21.76 10.02 -14.80
C PHE A 9 -20.98 9.38 -14.53
N GLU A 10 -20.40 9.49 -14.69
CA GLU A 10 -19.55 8.93 -14.73
C GLU A 10 -18.75 8.55 -13.66
N PRO A 11 -17.82 7.74 -13.57
CA PRO A 11 -16.99 7.09 -12.60
C PRO A 11 -16.10 7.99 -11.81
N LYS A 12 -15.74 9.08 -12.34
CA LYS A 12 -14.92 10.00 -11.62
C LYS A 12 -15.54 10.45 -10.36
N THR A 13 -16.82 10.64 -10.38
CA THR A 13 -17.53 11.03 -9.21
C THR A 13 -17.43 9.98 -8.14
N LYS A 14 -17.45 8.74 -8.55
CA LYS A 14 -17.35 7.67 -7.61
C LYS A 14 -16.02 7.65 -6.92
N LYS A 15 -14.97 7.93 -7.65
CA LYS A 15 -13.66 7.96 -7.04
C LYS A 15 -13.58 9.00 -5.96
N ALA A 16 -14.21 10.12 -6.16
CA ALA A 16 -14.18 11.17 -5.16
C ALA A 16 -14.86 10.73 -3.87
N LYS A 17 -15.81 9.80 -3.95
CA LYS A 17 -16.51 9.33 -2.78
C LYS A 17 -15.72 8.30 -1.98
N TYR A 18 -14.72 7.70 -2.58
CA TYR A 18 -13.99 6.61 -1.95
C TYR A 18 -12.51 6.96 -1.92
N PRO A 19 -12.12 7.76 -0.94
CA PRO A 19 -10.72 8.16 -0.86
C PRO A 19 -9.83 6.95 -0.74
N GLU A 20 -8.71 7.00 -1.43
CA GLU A 20 -7.71 5.95 -1.36
C GLU A 20 -6.81 6.19 -0.17
N ALA A 21 -6.37 5.09 0.42
CA ALA A 21 -5.36 5.11 1.45
C ALA A 21 -4.14 4.35 0.97
N ARG A 22 -2.98 4.74 1.45
CA ARG A 22 -1.71 4.15 1.05
C ARG A 22 -1.05 3.48 2.24
N VAL A 23 -0.55 2.27 2.01
CA VAL A 23 0.20 1.53 3.02
C VAL A 23 1.67 1.75 2.72
N ILE A 24 2.37 2.40 3.63
CA ILE A 24 3.75 2.80 3.43
C ILE A 24 4.63 2.23 4.53
N VAL A 25 5.68 1.50 4.11
CA VAL A 25 6.67 0.93 5.03
C VAL A 25 7.80 1.92 5.17
N LEU A 26 8.24 2.14 6.40
CA LEU A 26 9.36 3.03 6.70
C LEU A 26 10.60 2.23 7.04
N ASP A 27 11.75 2.82 6.75
CA ASP A 27 13.02 2.22 7.10
C ASP A 27 13.21 2.25 8.62
N ASP A 28 13.91 1.25 9.13
CA ASP A 28 14.31 1.20 10.54
C ASP A 28 15.60 0.42 10.64
N SER A 29 16.15 0.36 11.86
CA SER A 29 17.40 -0.32 12.10
C SER A 29 17.23 -1.72 12.67
N PHE A 30 16.01 -2.21 12.72
CA PHE A 30 15.70 -3.49 13.37
C PHE A 30 15.37 -4.61 12.39
N ASN A 31 14.60 -4.30 11.35
CA ASN A 31 14.10 -5.33 10.44
C ASN A 31 15.12 -5.64 9.37
N THR A 32 15.34 -6.93 9.13
CA THR A 32 16.23 -7.37 8.06
C THR A 32 15.49 -7.27 6.73
N PHE A 33 16.24 -7.22 5.63
CA PHE A 33 15.66 -7.24 4.30
C PHE A 33 14.78 -8.47 4.11
N GLN A 34 15.27 -9.64 4.55
CA GLN A 34 14.52 -10.88 4.38
C GLN A 34 13.19 -10.82 5.13
N HIS A 35 13.20 -10.27 6.34
CA HIS A 35 11.95 -10.18 7.12
C HIS A 35 10.94 -9.26 6.45
N VAL A 36 11.39 -8.10 5.98
CA VAL A 36 10.51 -7.16 5.30
C VAL A 36 9.92 -7.80 4.05
N ALA A 37 10.77 -8.41 3.22
CA ALA A 37 10.30 -9.04 1.99
C ALA A 37 9.31 -10.17 2.30
N ASN A 38 9.60 -10.98 3.31
CA ASN A 38 8.69 -12.06 3.69
C ASN A 38 7.34 -11.55 4.15
N CYS A 39 7.33 -10.46 4.91
CA CYS A 39 6.07 -9.86 5.36
C CYS A 39 5.25 -9.36 4.18
N LEU A 40 5.89 -8.72 3.23
CA LEU A 40 5.17 -8.23 2.04
C LEU A 40 4.58 -9.39 1.25
N LEU A 41 5.34 -10.46 1.09
CA LEU A 41 4.85 -11.64 0.39
C LEU A 41 3.67 -12.29 1.10
N ALA A 42 3.72 -12.32 2.42
CA ALA A 42 2.68 -12.99 3.20
C ALA A 42 1.39 -12.18 3.29
N ILE A 43 1.48 -10.86 3.27
CA ILE A 43 0.34 -10.00 3.62
C ILE A 43 -0.25 -9.27 2.42
N ILE A 44 0.59 -8.74 1.54
CA ILE A 44 0.09 -7.90 0.45
C ILE A 44 -0.36 -8.77 -0.73
N PRO A 45 -1.62 -8.68 -1.14
CA PRO A 45 -2.11 -9.51 -2.24
C PRO A 45 -1.38 -9.20 -3.54
N GLY A 46 -1.12 -10.24 -4.31
CA GLY A 46 -0.50 -10.08 -5.63
C GLY A 46 0.98 -9.74 -5.59
N MET A 47 1.60 -9.77 -4.42
CA MET A 47 3.01 -9.43 -4.29
C MET A 47 3.88 -10.56 -4.82
N SER A 48 4.78 -10.25 -5.76
CA SER A 48 5.75 -11.22 -6.25
C SER A 48 7.04 -11.09 -5.45
N GLU A 49 7.88 -12.13 -5.54
CA GLU A 49 9.18 -12.08 -4.85
C GLU A 49 10.03 -10.93 -5.34
N LYS A 50 10.06 -10.73 -6.64
CA LYS A 50 10.85 -9.64 -7.21
C LYS A 50 10.36 -8.29 -6.69
N ARG A 51 9.05 -8.09 -6.70
CA ARG A 51 8.50 -6.83 -6.23
C ARG A 51 8.76 -6.62 -4.75
N ALA A 52 8.62 -7.69 -3.95
CA ALA A 52 8.87 -7.59 -2.52
C ALA A 52 10.32 -7.16 -2.25
N TRP A 53 11.28 -7.71 -2.98
CA TRP A 53 12.66 -7.31 -2.82
C TRP A 53 12.94 -5.90 -3.31
N ASP A 54 12.35 -5.53 -4.47
CA ASP A 54 12.51 -4.18 -4.99
C ASP A 54 11.97 -3.15 -4.00
N LEU A 55 10.82 -3.42 -3.41
CA LEU A 55 10.26 -2.52 -2.40
C LEU A 55 11.10 -2.47 -1.14
N THR A 56 11.62 -3.61 -0.71
CA THR A 56 12.47 -3.67 0.47
C THR A 56 13.73 -2.83 0.27
N ILE A 57 14.34 -2.95 -0.91
CA ILE A 57 15.51 -2.14 -1.24
C ILE A 57 15.15 -0.65 -1.28
N LYS A 58 13.99 -0.33 -1.81
CA LYS A 58 13.54 1.05 -1.88
C LYS A 58 13.35 1.63 -0.48
N VAL A 59 12.77 0.86 0.44
CA VAL A 59 12.63 1.30 1.82
C VAL A 59 14.00 1.65 2.39
N ASP A 60 14.98 0.79 2.16
CA ASP A 60 16.33 1.02 2.68
C ASP A 60 16.98 2.27 2.08
N LYS A 61 16.86 2.43 0.76
CA LYS A 61 17.56 3.51 0.07
C LYS A 61 16.85 4.86 0.17
N SER A 62 15.53 4.84 0.14
CA SER A 62 14.75 6.08 0.10
C SER A 62 14.10 6.42 1.43
N GLY A 63 14.15 5.51 2.40
CA GLY A 63 13.53 5.73 3.70
C GLY A 63 12.10 5.25 3.78
N SER A 64 11.44 5.03 2.67
CA SER A 64 10.04 4.56 2.66
C SER A 64 9.68 4.00 1.30
N ALA A 65 8.60 3.21 1.27
CA ALA A 65 8.03 2.74 0.02
C ALA A 65 6.54 2.46 0.22
N GLU A 66 5.76 2.84 -0.77
CA GLU A 66 4.34 2.50 -0.81
C GLU A 66 4.24 1.06 -1.29
N VAL A 67 3.65 0.19 -0.47
CA VAL A 67 3.56 -1.23 -0.81
C VAL A 67 2.17 -1.63 -1.27
N TRP A 68 1.16 -0.80 -1.01
CA TRP A 68 -0.20 -1.06 -1.43
C TRP A 68 -1.01 0.23 -1.39
N ARG A 69 -2.02 0.30 -2.24
CA ARG A 69 -2.92 1.44 -2.30
C ARG A 69 -4.31 0.95 -2.66
N GLY A 70 -5.32 1.48 -2.02
CA GLY A 70 -6.70 1.12 -2.30
C GLY A 70 -7.64 1.69 -1.27
N ASN A 71 -8.79 1.03 -1.09
CA ASN A 71 -9.77 1.56 -0.17
C ASN A 71 -9.28 1.49 1.27
N LEU A 72 -9.84 2.36 2.09
CA LEU A 72 -9.38 2.54 3.45
C LEU A 72 -9.48 1.28 4.30
N GLU A 73 -10.56 0.54 4.17
CA GLU A 73 -10.74 -0.65 5.00
C GLU A 73 -9.65 -1.67 4.77
N GLN A 74 -9.33 -1.92 3.52
CA GLN A 74 -8.28 -2.86 3.20
C GLN A 74 -6.91 -2.32 3.58
N ALA A 75 -6.70 -1.02 3.38
CA ALA A 75 -5.45 -0.41 3.78
C ALA A 75 -5.24 -0.55 5.29
N GLU A 76 -6.27 -0.34 6.07
CA GLU A 76 -6.17 -0.49 7.53
C GLU A 76 -5.81 -1.91 7.90
N LEU A 77 -6.41 -2.88 7.23
CA LEU A 77 -6.12 -4.28 7.51
C LEU A 77 -4.65 -4.62 7.25
N TYR A 78 -4.16 -4.25 6.07
CA TYR A 78 -2.77 -4.58 5.72
C TYR A 78 -1.79 -3.81 6.59
N HIS A 79 -2.10 -2.55 6.87
CA HIS A 79 -1.27 -1.74 7.75
C HIS A 79 -1.15 -2.40 9.12
N GLU A 80 -2.26 -2.82 9.67
CA GLU A 80 -2.26 -3.45 10.98
C GLU A 80 -1.51 -4.78 10.97
N GLN A 81 -1.69 -5.57 9.92
CA GLN A 81 -1.00 -6.85 9.82
C GLN A 81 0.51 -6.68 9.71
N LEU A 82 0.95 -5.69 8.94
CA LEU A 82 2.37 -5.42 8.82
C LEU A 82 2.95 -4.90 10.14
N LEU A 83 2.20 -4.05 10.84
CA LEU A 83 2.60 -3.59 12.16
C LEU A 83 2.76 -4.77 13.10
N SER A 84 1.84 -5.72 13.06
CA SER A 84 1.87 -6.87 13.98
C SER A 84 3.07 -7.75 13.73
N LYS A 85 3.68 -7.66 12.55
CA LYS A 85 4.90 -8.40 12.23
C LYS A 85 6.16 -7.62 12.60
N GLY A 86 6.02 -6.45 13.17
CA GLY A 86 7.14 -5.67 13.64
C GLY A 86 7.68 -4.66 12.64
N LEU A 87 7.02 -4.47 11.51
CA LEU A 87 7.48 -3.48 10.55
C LEU A 87 7.15 -2.07 11.05
N THR A 88 7.97 -1.11 10.63
CA THR A 88 7.72 0.30 10.94
C THR A 88 6.89 0.89 9.83
N MET A 89 5.76 1.47 10.19
CA MET A 89 4.78 1.92 9.21
C MET A 89 4.50 3.41 9.36
N ALA A 90 4.30 4.08 8.24
CA ALA A 90 3.79 5.44 8.28
C ALA A 90 2.31 5.39 8.68
N PRO A 91 1.80 6.44 9.35
CA PRO A 91 0.37 6.49 9.64
C PRO A 91 -0.43 6.51 8.36
N LEU A 92 -1.62 5.91 8.39
CA LEU A 92 -2.50 5.97 7.24
C LEU A 92 -3.11 7.35 7.11
N HIS A 93 -3.15 7.85 5.88
CA HIS A 93 -3.82 9.11 5.59
C HIS A 93 -5.21 8.82 5.07
N ARG A 94 -6.15 9.59 5.53
CA ARG A 94 -7.55 9.44 5.14
C ARG A 94 -8.04 10.61 4.35
#